data_aef7230496052bf50e94c6defcb804fe
#
_entry.id   aef7230496052bf50e94c6defcb804fe
#
_cell.length_a   1.000
_cell.length_b   1.000
_cell.length_c   1.000
_cell.angle_alpha   90.00
_cell.angle_beta   90.00
_cell.angle_gamma   90.00
#
_symmetry.space_group_name_H-M   'P 1'
#
loop_
_entity.id
_entity.type
_entity.pdbx_description
1 polymer ?
#
loop_
_entity_poly.entity_id
_entity_poly.type
_entity_poly.pdbx_seq_one_letter_code
_entity_poly.pdbx_strand_id
1 'polypeptide(L)'
;HRKALLGNLVCSLVEHGRIKTTVSKAKEARPLAEKMITLAKRGDLAARRKAVARLRSKEAVHTLFAELGPRYEDRPGGYTRIVRLGQRQGDAAEMAYLELVE
;
A
#
# COMPACT_ATOMS: atom_id res chain seq x y z
N HIS A 1 -11.29 -7.50 11.28
CA HIS A 1 -10.82 -8.55 10.36
C HIS A 1 -10.36 -7.99 9.03
N ARG A 2 -11.30 -7.43 8.30
CA ARG A 2 -11.04 -6.87 6.96
C ARG A 2 -10.08 -5.70 7.02
N LYS A 3 -10.25 -4.82 8.00
CA LYS A 3 -9.34 -3.68 8.18
C LYS A 3 -7.94 -4.15 8.50
N ALA A 4 -7.80 -5.17 9.33
CA ALA A 4 -6.49 -5.71 9.67
C ALA A 4 -5.82 -6.34 8.45
N LEU A 5 -6.58 -7.08 7.64
CA LEU A 5 -6.06 -7.67 6.41
C LEU A 5 -5.55 -6.61 5.44
N LEU A 6 -6.35 -5.58 5.20
CA LEU A 6 -5.95 -4.49 4.28
C LEU A 6 -4.74 -3.74 4.80
N GLY A 7 -4.70 -3.46 6.10
CA GLY A 7 -3.54 -2.82 6.73
C GLY A 7 -2.27 -3.65 6.57
N ASN A 8 -2.38 -4.96 6.75
CA ASN A 8 -1.23 -5.87 6.60
C ASN A 8 -0.74 -5.91 5.16
N LEU A 9 -1.66 -5.90 4.18
CA LEU A 9 -1.28 -5.86 2.77
C LEU A 9 -0.52 -4.57 2.44
N VAL A 10 -0.99 -3.45 2.96
CA VAL A 10 -0.31 -2.17 2.73
C VAL A 10 1.07 -2.14 3.40
N CYS A 11 1.19 -2.68 4.62
CA CYS A 11 2.49 -2.78 5.28
C CYS A 11 3.49 -3.60 4.44
N SER A 12 3.04 -4.73 3.91
CA SER A 12 3.88 -5.56 3.05
C SER A 12 4.27 -4.83 1.77
N LEU A 13 3.32 -4.10 1.18
CA LEU A 13 3.60 -3.30 -0.01
C LEU A 13 4.67 -2.25 0.25
N VAL A 14 4.57 -1.55 1.38
CA VAL A 14 5.55 -0.52 1.76
C VAL A 14 6.92 -1.13 1.97
N GLU A 15 6.99 -2.30 2.61
CA GLU A 15 8.27 -2.96 2.89
C GLU A 15 8.94 -3.54 1.65
N HIS A 16 8.16 -4.15 0.77
CA HIS A 16 8.70 -4.94 -0.35
C HIS A 16 8.60 -4.27 -1.72
N GLY A 17 7.83 -3.19 -1.82
CA GLY A 17 7.62 -2.50 -3.09
C GLY A 17 6.55 -3.12 -3.96
N ARG A 18 6.23 -4.38 -3.77
CA ARG A 18 5.10 -5.03 -4.43
C ARG A 18 4.66 -6.26 -3.65
N ILE A 19 3.39 -6.62 -3.82
CA ILE A 19 2.82 -7.81 -3.22
C ILE A 19 2.04 -8.59 -4.26
N LYS A 20 2.03 -9.91 -4.11
CA LYS A 20 1.23 -10.78 -4.95
C LYS A 20 -0.03 -11.18 -4.18
N THR A 21 -1.18 -10.93 -4.77
CA THR A 21 -2.47 -11.22 -4.13
C THR A 21 -3.53 -11.41 -5.21
N THR A 22 -4.79 -11.62 -4.80
CA THR A 22 -5.88 -11.67 -5.77
C THR A 22 -6.18 -10.27 -6.29
N VAL A 23 -6.73 -10.19 -7.50
CA VAL A 23 -7.12 -8.90 -8.10
C VAL A 23 -8.10 -8.16 -7.18
N SER A 24 -9.06 -8.88 -6.59
CA SER A 24 -10.05 -8.23 -5.72
C SER A 24 -9.41 -7.63 -4.48
N LYS A 25 -8.46 -8.33 -3.85
CA LYS A 25 -7.76 -7.79 -2.68
C LYS A 25 -6.86 -6.63 -3.04
N ALA A 26 -6.20 -6.69 -4.21
CA ALA A 26 -5.39 -5.60 -4.70
C ALA A 26 -6.23 -4.34 -4.91
N LYS A 27 -7.42 -4.50 -5.49
CA LYS A 27 -8.35 -3.38 -5.70
C LYS A 27 -8.86 -2.79 -4.38
N GLU A 28 -9.06 -3.62 -3.35
CA GLU A 28 -9.48 -3.14 -2.04
C GLU A 28 -8.34 -2.43 -1.30
N ALA A 29 -7.12 -2.95 -1.41
CA ALA A 29 -5.97 -2.39 -0.69
C ALA A 29 -5.45 -1.10 -1.31
N ARG A 30 -5.60 -0.93 -2.62
CA ARG A 30 -5.05 0.21 -3.35
C ARG A 30 -5.47 1.57 -2.80
N PRO A 31 -6.77 1.84 -2.53
CA PRO A 31 -7.16 3.14 -1.96
C PRO A 31 -6.49 3.43 -0.63
N LEU A 32 -6.33 2.41 0.22
CA LEU A 32 -5.65 2.60 1.49
C LEU A 32 -4.17 2.92 1.29
N ALA A 33 -3.49 2.22 0.38
CA ALA A 33 -2.09 2.48 0.07
C ALA A 33 -1.91 3.91 -0.44
N GLU A 34 -2.77 4.35 -1.36
CA GLU A 34 -2.73 5.70 -1.90
C GLU A 34 -2.92 6.75 -0.80
N LYS A 35 -3.88 6.50 0.10
CA LYS A 35 -4.14 7.40 1.22
C LYS A 35 -2.94 7.50 2.16
N MET A 36 -2.30 6.38 2.45
CA MET A 36 -1.13 6.36 3.33
C MET A 36 0.03 7.15 2.73
N ILE A 37 0.26 7.02 1.42
CA ILE A 37 1.32 7.78 0.75
C ILE A 37 0.99 9.28 0.76
N THR A 38 -0.27 9.64 0.56
CA THR A 38 -0.70 11.04 0.68
C THR A 38 -0.42 11.61 2.06
N LEU A 39 -0.70 10.83 3.12
CA LEU A 39 -0.35 11.25 4.49
C LEU A 39 1.16 11.42 4.64
N ALA A 40 1.94 10.51 4.09
CA ALA A 40 3.40 10.59 4.16
C ALA A 40 3.95 11.84 3.46
N LYS A 41 3.32 12.24 2.37
CA LYS A 41 3.70 13.47 1.66
C LYS A 41 3.44 14.72 2.50
N ARG A 42 2.37 14.73 3.29
CA ARG A 42 2.12 15.82 4.24
C ARG A 42 3.23 15.88 5.30
N GLY A 43 3.64 14.73 5.79
CA GLY A 43 4.78 14.60 6.68
C GLY A 43 4.64 15.17 8.07
N ASP A 44 3.50 15.75 8.43
CA ASP A 44 3.32 16.34 9.75
C ASP A 44 2.96 15.29 10.81
N LEU A 45 2.99 15.69 12.07
CA LEU A 45 2.72 14.80 13.18
C LEU A 45 1.31 14.23 13.14
N ALA A 46 0.33 15.05 12.78
CA ALA A 46 -1.06 14.60 12.68
C ALA A 46 -1.21 13.51 11.63
N ALA A 47 -0.57 13.68 10.46
CA ALA A 47 -0.59 12.68 9.40
C ALA A 47 0.07 11.37 9.86
N ARG A 48 1.20 11.47 10.56
CA ARG A 48 1.91 10.30 11.07
C ARG A 48 1.07 9.53 12.09
N ARG A 49 0.37 10.24 12.98
CA ARG A 49 -0.52 9.61 13.96
C ARG A 49 -1.64 8.84 13.29
N LYS A 50 -2.22 9.40 12.22
CA LYS A 50 -3.26 8.71 11.45
C LYS A 50 -2.75 7.44 10.79
N ALA A 51 -1.55 7.49 10.22
CA ALA A 51 -0.93 6.32 9.60
C ALA A 51 -0.65 5.23 10.62
N VAL A 52 -0.08 5.57 11.78
CA VAL A 52 0.18 4.61 12.86
C VAL A 52 -1.12 3.95 13.33
N ALA A 53 -2.15 4.74 13.55
CA ALA A 53 -3.44 4.22 14.01
C ALA A 53 -4.04 3.23 13.00
N ARG A 54 -3.87 3.48 11.71
CA ARG A 54 -4.45 2.62 10.67
C ARG A 54 -3.63 1.39 10.37
N LEU A 55 -2.30 1.51 10.29
CA LEU A 55 -1.41 0.40 9.90
C LEU A 55 -0.91 -0.41 11.08
N ARG A 56 -0.78 0.21 12.24
CA ARG A 56 -0.31 -0.43 13.48
C ARG A 56 1.08 -1.08 13.35
N SER A 57 1.90 -0.57 12.45
CA SER A 57 3.28 -1.01 12.24
C SER A 57 4.19 0.20 12.23
N LYS A 58 5.03 0.30 13.24
CA LYS A 58 5.98 1.42 13.32
C LYS A 58 7.00 1.37 12.20
N GLU A 59 7.44 0.16 11.83
CA GLU A 59 8.42 -0.02 10.76
C GLU A 59 7.87 0.42 9.42
N ALA A 60 6.63 0.01 9.09
CA ALA A 60 5.99 0.40 7.83
C ALA A 60 5.77 1.91 7.79
N VAL A 61 5.32 2.50 8.90
CA VAL A 61 5.10 3.96 8.97
C VAL A 61 6.42 4.71 8.83
N HIS A 62 7.49 4.22 9.46
CA HIS A 62 8.80 4.83 9.33
C HIS A 62 9.24 4.85 7.86
N THR A 63 9.17 3.72 7.16
CA THR A 63 9.54 3.62 5.74
C THR A 63 8.66 4.52 4.89
N LEU A 64 7.37 4.53 5.19
CA LEU A 64 6.40 5.35 4.47
C LEU A 64 6.79 6.85 4.52
N PHE A 65 7.08 7.36 5.71
CA PHE A 65 7.39 8.79 5.89
C PHE A 65 8.84 9.13 5.52
N ALA A 66 9.79 8.23 5.76
CA ALA A 66 11.20 8.48 5.45
C ALA A 66 11.52 8.32 3.97
N GLU A 67 10.86 7.39 3.28
CA GLU A 67 11.21 7.02 1.90
C GLU A 67 10.13 7.32 0.88
N LEU A 68 8.89 6.90 1.13
CA LEU A 68 7.83 7.02 0.12
C LEU A 68 7.28 8.45 0.00
N GLY A 69 7.13 9.15 1.12
CA GLY A 69 6.72 10.55 1.08
C GLY A 69 7.63 11.39 0.20
N PRO A 70 8.94 11.39 0.48
CA PRO A 70 9.90 12.12 -0.38
C PRO A 70 9.94 11.62 -1.82
N ARG A 71 9.82 10.30 -2.03
CA ARG A 71 9.85 9.74 -3.40
C ARG A 71 8.74 10.31 -4.28
N TYR A 72 7.56 10.47 -3.71
CA TYR A 72 6.36 10.87 -4.47
C TYR A 72 5.98 12.33 -4.26
N GLU A 73 6.89 13.13 -3.71
CA GLU A 73 6.62 14.53 -3.38
C GLU A 73 6.02 15.30 -4.55
N ASP A 74 6.55 15.10 -5.76
CA ASP A 74 6.11 15.82 -6.95
C ASP A 74 5.03 15.08 -7.75
N ARG A 75 4.57 13.94 -7.27
CA ARG A 75 3.56 13.17 -7.99
C ARG A 75 2.18 13.42 -7.36
N PRO A 76 1.19 13.88 -8.13
CA PRO A 76 -0.10 14.28 -7.56
C PRO A 76 -1.03 13.12 -7.20
N GLY A 77 -0.66 11.89 -7.48
CA GLY A 77 -1.46 10.70 -7.20
C GLY A 77 -0.99 9.54 -8.06
N GLY A 78 -1.70 8.41 -7.98
CA GLY A 78 -1.34 7.24 -8.78
C GLY A 78 0.00 6.64 -8.39
N TYR A 79 0.21 6.43 -7.09
CA TYR A 79 1.47 5.91 -6.57
C TYR A 79 1.59 4.40 -6.70
N THR A 80 0.51 3.73 -7.01
CA THR A 80 0.46 2.26 -7.12
C THR A 80 -0.18 1.86 -8.44
N ARG A 81 0.08 0.61 -8.84
CA ARG A 81 -0.58 0.03 -10.00
C ARG A 81 -0.84 -1.45 -9.76
N ILE A 82 -1.79 -1.99 -10.50
CA ILE A 82 -2.16 -3.40 -10.44
C ILE A 82 -1.73 -4.05 -11.76
N VAL A 83 -0.90 -5.09 -11.66
CA VAL A 83 -0.44 -5.85 -12.83
C VAL A 83 -1.07 -7.25 -12.74
N ARG A 84 -1.95 -7.58 -13.66
CA ARG A 84 -2.64 -8.86 -13.66
C ARG A 84 -1.73 -9.99 -14.09
N LEU A 85 -1.83 -11.13 -13.40
CA LEU A 85 -0.97 -12.29 -13.62
C LEU A 85 -1.74 -13.49 -14.22
N GLY A 86 -3.07 -13.42 -14.28
CA GLY A 86 -3.89 -14.54 -14.73
C GLY A 86 -4.40 -15.35 -13.55
N GLN A 87 -4.95 -16.52 -13.87
CA GLN A 87 -5.59 -17.37 -12.86
C GLN A 87 -4.58 -18.23 -12.12
N ARG A 88 -4.83 -18.38 -10.82
CA ARG A 88 -4.08 -19.28 -9.96
C ARG A 88 -4.55 -20.73 -10.17
N GLN A 89 -3.63 -21.68 -10.16
CA GLN A 89 -3.99 -23.09 -10.21
C GLN A 89 -4.74 -23.48 -8.93
N GLY A 90 -5.69 -24.38 -9.08
CA GLY A 90 -6.48 -24.89 -7.97
C GLY A 90 -7.86 -24.27 -7.91
N ASP A 91 -7.95 -22.98 -7.62
CA ASP A 91 -9.24 -22.29 -7.44
C ASP A 91 -9.56 -21.29 -8.54
N ALA A 92 -8.68 -21.15 -9.54
CA ALA A 92 -8.86 -20.22 -10.67
C ALA A 92 -9.01 -18.76 -10.25
N ALA A 93 -8.56 -18.38 -9.05
CA ALA A 93 -8.61 -16.99 -8.62
C ALA A 93 -7.70 -16.12 -9.50
N GLU A 94 -8.22 -14.96 -9.90
CA GLU A 94 -7.42 -13.99 -10.66
C GLU A 94 -6.36 -13.38 -9.75
N MET A 95 -5.10 -13.51 -10.14
CA MET A 95 -3.96 -13.01 -9.35
C MET A 95 -3.40 -11.74 -9.96
N ALA A 96 -2.78 -10.95 -9.12
CA ALA A 96 -2.14 -9.70 -9.53
C ALA A 96 -1.00 -9.32 -8.60
N TYR A 97 -0.10 -8.50 -9.11
CA TYR A 97 0.76 -7.69 -8.26
C TYR A 97 0.09 -6.35 -8.00
N LEU A 98 0.11 -5.92 -6.76
CA LEU A 98 -0.08 -4.51 -6.41
C LEU A 98 1.32 -3.99 -6.16
N GLU A 99 1.72 -2.95 -6.88
CA GLU A 99 3.10 -2.47 -6.77
C GLU A 99 3.18 -0.95 -6.74
N LEU A 100 4.26 -0.46 -6.12
CA LEU A 100 4.58 0.95 -6.10
C LEU A 100 5.17 1.33 -7.45
N VAL A 101 4.74 2.47 -8.00
CA VAL A 101 5.34 2.99 -9.24
C VAL A 101 6.66 3.68 -8.89
N GLU A 102 7.55 3.76 -9.86
CA GLU A 102 8.84 4.42 -9.67
C GLU A 102 8.82 5.92 -9.87
#